data_d53fe0baf670a64e2fd7a3e016370842
#
_entry.id   d53fe0baf670a64e2fd7a3e016370842
#
_cell.length_a   1.000
_cell.length_b   1.000
_cell.length_c   1.000
_cell.angle_alpha   90.00
_cell.angle_beta   90.00
_cell.angle_gamma   90.00
#
_symmetry.space_group_name_H-M   'P 1'
#
loop_
_entity.id
_entity.type
_entity.pdbx_description
1 polymer ?
#
loop_
_entity_poly.entity_id
_entity_poly.type
_entity_poly.pdbx_seq_one_letter_code
_entity_poly.pdbx_strand_id
1 'polypeptide(L)'
;MASAGVDLFLGKVVGSVWSTKKTDNLTNLRFLIINPINLKKDPLTDVVIVADVLGAGVGETVICAYGHAARQAIYPQNPNEVSIEAAVVGIVDRMDVDDTMLQEIID
;
A
#
# COMPACT_ATOMS: atom_id res chain seq x y z
N MET A 1 -1.85 15.33 2.74
CA MET A 1 -1.64 16.16 1.57
C MET A 1 -0.62 15.53 0.65
N ALA A 2 -0.82 15.71 -0.60
CA ALA A 2 0.05 15.13 -1.60
C ALA A 2 1.36 15.90 -1.69
N SER A 3 2.46 15.19 -1.71
CA SER A 3 3.75 15.77 -1.98
C SER A 3 3.95 15.92 -3.50
N ALA A 4 5.02 16.58 -3.90
CA ALA A 4 5.33 16.77 -5.32
C ALA A 4 5.88 15.52 -5.97
N GLY A 5 5.94 14.40 -5.31
CA GLY A 5 6.47 13.16 -5.84
C GLY A 5 5.53 12.01 -5.60
N VAL A 6 6.12 10.85 -5.39
CA VAL A 6 5.38 9.62 -5.10
C VAL A 6 5.00 9.63 -3.63
N ASP A 7 3.72 9.41 -3.36
CA ASP A 7 3.25 9.26 -1.98
C ASP A 7 3.31 7.78 -1.62
N LEU A 8 4.08 7.49 -0.58
CA LEU A 8 4.20 6.15 -0.04
C LEU A 8 3.67 6.13 1.39
N PHE A 9 3.14 5.00 1.81
CA PHE A 9 2.76 4.81 3.20
C PHE A 9 3.03 3.37 3.62
N LEU A 10 3.22 3.20 4.93
CA LEU A 10 3.34 1.89 5.53
C LEU A 10 1.97 1.44 6.02
N GLY A 11 1.71 0.15 5.94
CA GLY A 11 0.46 -0.39 6.46
C GLY A 11 0.59 -1.83 6.85
N LYS A 12 -0.40 -2.30 7.61
CA LYS A 12 -0.51 -3.70 7.97
C LYS A 12 -1.67 -4.32 7.20
N VAL A 13 -1.43 -5.46 6.61
CA VAL A 13 -2.50 -6.20 5.93
C VAL A 13 -3.43 -6.78 7.00
N VAL A 14 -4.67 -6.35 6.99
CA VAL A 14 -5.67 -6.80 7.97
C VAL A 14 -6.76 -7.65 7.35
N GLY A 15 -6.78 -7.78 6.02
CA GLY A 15 -7.78 -8.62 5.36
C GLY A 15 -7.66 -8.60 3.86
N SER A 16 -8.56 -9.31 3.21
CA SER A 16 -8.65 -9.38 1.75
C SER A 16 -10.07 -9.05 1.32
N VAL A 17 -10.19 -8.53 0.10
CA VAL A 17 -11.49 -8.24 -0.49
C VAL A 17 -11.72 -9.21 -1.65
N TRP A 18 -12.84 -9.87 -1.64
CA TRP A 18 -13.24 -10.80 -2.70
C TRP A 18 -14.43 -10.25 -3.45
N SER A 19 -14.38 -10.33 -4.78
CA SER A 19 -15.45 -9.85 -5.62
C SER A 19 -15.65 -10.82 -6.77
N THR A 20 -16.90 -11.21 -7.02
CA THR A 20 -17.23 -12.10 -8.13
C THR A 20 -17.36 -11.34 -9.44
N LYS A 21 -17.57 -10.03 -9.38
CA LYS A 21 -17.70 -9.20 -10.58
C LYS A 21 -16.84 -7.95 -10.43
N LYS A 22 -16.03 -7.68 -11.43
CA LYS A 22 -15.18 -6.51 -11.52
C LYS A 22 -15.16 -6.03 -12.96
N THR A 23 -14.78 -4.76 -13.15
CA THR A 23 -14.54 -4.28 -14.52
C THR A 23 -13.36 -5.04 -15.13
N ASP A 24 -13.30 -5.09 -16.46
CA ASP A 24 -12.29 -5.90 -17.14
C ASP A 24 -10.87 -5.51 -16.76
N ASN A 25 -10.62 -4.23 -16.55
CA ASN A 25 -9.28 -3.75 -16.20
C ASN A 25 -8.91 -3.97 -14.74
N LEU A 26 -9.78 -4.64 -13.96
CA LEU A 26 -9.47 -5.07 -12.61
C LEU A 26 -9.49 -6.59 -12.49
N THR A 27 -9.73 -7.30 -13.60
CA THR A 27 -9.75 -8.77 -13.62
C THR A 27 -8.36 -9.30 -13.24
N ASN A 28 -8.35 -10.36 -12.45
CA ASN A 28 -7.15 -11.04 -11.97
C ASN A 28 -6.32 -10.22 -10.98
N LEU A 29 -6.83 -9.09 -10.49
CA LEU A 29 -6.17 -8.36 -9.43
C LEU A 29 -6.65 -8.88 -8.08
N ARG A 30 -5.70 -8.99 -7.16
CA ARG A 30 -5.97 -9.32 -5.77
C ARG A 30 -6.04 -8.02 -4.99
N PHE A 31 -7.05 -7.90 -4.11
CA PHE A 31 -7.23 -6.71 -3.31
C PHE A 31 -7.07 -7.03 -1.83
N LEU A 32 -6.37 -6.16 -1.14
CA LEU A 32 -6.12 -6.29 0.28
C LEU A 32 -6.69 -5.10 1.03
N ILE A 33 -7.05 -5.34 2.28
CA ILE A 33 -7.44 -4.29 3.21
C ILE A 33 -6.21 -3.95 4.04
N ILE A 34 -5.77 -2.69 3.96
CA ILE A 34 -4.57 -2.22 4.63
C ILE A 34 -4.96 -1.20 5.69
N ASN A 35 -4.43 -1.37 6.88
CA ASN A 35 -4.53 -0.36 7.92
C ASN A 35 -3.22 0.43 7.95
N PRO A 36 -3.22 1.71 7.52
CA PRO A 36 -2.00 2.52 7.56
C PRO A 36 -1.46 2.63 8.98
N ILE A 37 -0.15 2.64 9.11
CA ILE A 37 0.53 2.71 10.40
C ILE A 37 1.62 3.77 10.35
N ASN A 38 2.02 4.26 11.53
CA ASN A 38 3.17 5.16 11.65
C ASN A 38 4.45 4.34 11.88
N LEU A 39 5.57 5.03 12.10
CA LEU A 39 6.85 4.36 12.32
C LEU A 39 6.90 3.58 13.62
N LYS A 40 5.97 3.82 14.53
CA LYS A 40 5.82 3.06 15.77
C LYS A 40 4.82 1.92 15.64
N LYS A 41 4.31 1.71 14.42
CA LYS A 41 3.35 0.66 14.08
C LYS A 41 1.98 0.84 14.72
N ASP A 42 1.62 2.09 15.04
CA ASP A 42 0.28 2.41 15.52
C ASP A 42 -0.65 2.69 14.35
N PRO A 43 -1.92 2.29 14.42
CA PRO A 43 -2.89 2.62 13.38
C PRO A 43 -3.07 4.13 13.26
N LEU A 44 -3.18 4.64 12.03
CA LEU A 44 -3.29 6.08 11.78
C LEU A 44 -4.67 6.55 11.37
N THR A 45 -5.37 5.75 10.58
CA THR A 45 -6.62 6.20 9.97
C THR A 45 -7.45 5.00 9.57
N ASP A 46 -8.49 5.24 8.80
CA ASP A 46 -9.34 4.18 8.27
C ASP A 46 -8.55 3.30 7.29
N VAL A 47 -9.06 2.11 7.07
CA VAL A 47 -8.42 1.16 6.17
C VAL A 47 -8.47 1.65 4.73
N VAL A 48 -7.52 1.16 3.94
CA VAL A 48 -7.42 1.46 2.51
C VAL A 48 -7.46 0.14 1.75
N ILE A 49 -8.18 0.12 0.64
CA ILE A 49 -8.22 -1.04 -0.24
C ILE A 49 -7.14 -0.84 -1.31
N VAL A 50 -6.25 -1.80 -1.44
CA VAL A 50 -5.13 -1.70 -2.36
C VAL A 50 -5.06 -2.95 -3.24
N ALA A 51 -4.47 -2.80 -4.43
CA ALA A 51 -4.18 -3.95 -5.30
C ALA A 51 -2.83 -4.55 -4.90
N ASP A 52 -2.69 -5.85 -5.07
CA ASP A 52 -1.46 -6.56 -4.71
C ASP A 52 -1.11 -7.60 -5.77
N VAL A 53 0.13 -7.55 -6.26
CA VAL A 53 0.70 -8.57 -7.16
C VAL A 53 1.91 -9.26 -6.54
N LEU A 54 2.29 -8.91 -5.32
CA LEU A 54 3.47 -9.47 -4.66
C LEU A 54 3.16 -10.66 -3.77
N GLY A 55 1.89 -10.86 -3.42
CA GLY A 55 1.50 -11.97 -2.57
C GLY A 55 1.59 -11.69 -1.09
N ALA A 56 1.32 -10.45 -0.68
CA ALA A 56 1.31 -10.10 0.73
C ALA A 56 0.16 -10.81 1.46
N GLY A 57 0.39 -11.21 2.69
CA GLY A 57 -0.59 -11.91 3.51
C GLY A 57 -1.00 -11.13 4.74
N VAL A 58 -2.12 -11.52 5.33
CA VAL A 58 -2.62 -10.92 6.56
C VAL A 58 -1.54 -10.96 7.64
N GLY A 59 -1.35 -9.85 8.32
CA GLY A 59 -0.34 -9.71 9.37
C GLY A 59 0.97 -9.14 8.89
N GLU A 60 1.22 -9.12 7.58
CA GLU A 60 2.44 -8.56 7.05
C GLU A 60 2.38 -7.04 7.00
N THR A 61 3.54 -6.40 7.15
CA THR A 61 3.70 -4.97 6.95
C THR A 61 4.10 -4.73 5.51
N VAL A 62 3.50 -3.74 4.88
CA VAL A 62 3.71 -3.46 3.46
C VAL A 62 3.99 -1.99 3.25
N ILE A 63 4.68 -1.70 2.13
CA ILE A 63 4.80 -0.36 1.60
C ILE A 63 3.79 -0.25 0.46
N CYS A 64 2.99 0.80 0.50
CA CYS A 64 1.98 1.05 -0.53
C CYS A 64 2.25 2.37 -1.21
N ALA A 65 1.85 2.47 -2.47
CA ALA A 65 1.94 3.68 -3.27
C ALA A 65 0.57 4.09 -3.77
N TYR A 66 0.42 5.37 -4.10
CA TYR A 66 -0.78 5.92 -4.71
C TYR A 66 -0.54 6.30 -6.16
N GLY A 67 -1.63 6.49 -6.90
CA GLY A 67 -1.65 7.11 -8.20
C GLY A 67 -0.86 6.35 -9.26
N HIS A 68 -0.11 7.08 -10.06
CA HIS A 68 0.63 6.49 -11.18
C HIS A 68 1.65 5.46 -10.73
N ALA A 69 2.32 5.71 -9.60
CA ALA A 69 3.28 4.76 -9.07
C ALA A 69 2.61 3.42 -8.72
N ALA A 70 1.41 3.48 -8.17
CA ALA A 70 0.64 2.27 -7.88
C ALA A 70 0.27 1.53 -9.16
N ARG A 71 -0.23 2.24 -10.16
CA ARG A 71 -0.63 1.64 -11.42
C ARG A 71 0.57 1.05 -12.16
N GLN A 72 1.71 1.73 -12.12
CA GLN A 72 2.92 1.25 -12.75
C GLN A 72 3.45 -0.03 -12.07
N ALA A 73 3.29 -0.13 -10.76
CA ALA A 73 3.69 -1.33 -10.03
C ALA A 73 2.84 -2.54 -10.41
N ILE A 74 1.55 -2.32 -10.66
CA ILE A 74 0.62 -3.41 -10.98
C ILE A 74 0.69 -3.81 -12.45
N TYR A 75 0.82 -2.84 -13.35
CA TYR A 75 0.81 -3.12 -14.79
C TYR A 75 1.82 -2.20 -15.49
N PRO A 76 3.11 -2.53 -15.40
CA PRO A 76 4.16 -1.64 -15.91
C PRO A 76 4.12 -1.41 -17.43
N GLN A 77 3.56 -2.35 -18.19
CA GLN A 77 3.49 -2.19 -19.64
C GLN A 77 2.48 -1.10 -20.05
N ASN A 78 1.36 -1.01 -19.34
CA ASN A 78 0.31 -0.06 -19.69
C ASN A 78 -0.39 0.45 -18.43
N PRO A 79 0.30 1.30 -17.62
CA PRO A 79 -0.28 1.75 -16.35
C PRO A 79 -1.61 2.47 -16.49
N ASN A 80 -1.83 3.12 -17.63
CA ASN A 80 -3.06 3.88 -17.86
C ASN A 80 -4.28 3.00 -18.13
N GLU A 81 -4.08 1.70 -18.30
CA GLU A 81 -5.19 0.77 -18.51
C GLU A 81 -5.71 0.15 -17.21
N VAL A 82 -5.13 0.50 -16.08
CA VAL A 82 -5.50 -0.06 -14.78
C VAL A 82 -6.22 0.99 -13.96
N SER A 83 -7.42 0.65 -13.47
CA SER A 83 -8.26 1.58 -12.70
C SER A 83 -8.05 1.38 -11.21
N ILE A 84 -6.86 1.71 -10.72
CA ILE A 84 -6.56 1.64 -9.29
C ILE A 84 -5.86 2.92 -8.85
N GLU A 85 -5.98 3.24 -7.56
CA GLU A 85 -5.31 4.40 -6.98
C GLU A 85 -4.31 4.04 -5.90
N ALA A 86 -4.27 2.78 -5.46
CA ALA A 86 -3.31 2.36 -4.44
C ALA A 86 -2.90 0.91 -4.68
N ALA A 87 -1.64 0.61 -4.41
CA ALA A 87 -1.11 -0.74 -4.58
C ALA A 87 0.03 -1.01 -3.61
N VAL A 88 0.20 -2.29 -3.28
CA VAL A 88 1.38 -2.75 -2.54
C VAL A 88 2.57 -2.73 -3.50
N VAL A 89 3.62 -2.03 -3.10
CA VAL A 89 4.87 -1.97 -3.88
C VAL A 89 6.03 -2.67 -3.18
N GLY A 90 5.86 -3.10 -1.94
CA GLY A 90 6.89 -3.85 -1.23
C GLY A 90 6.34 -4.53 0.02
N ILE A 91 6.92 -5.66 0.36
CA ILE A 91 6.63 -6.35 1.64
C ILE A 91 7.82 -6.07 2.54
N VAL A 92 7.55 -5.58 3.74
CA VAL A 92 8.58 -5.15 4.67
C VAL A 92 9.03 -6.34 5.51
N ASP A 93 10.29 -6.72 5.39
CA ASP A 93 10.88 -7.76 6.22
C ASP A 93 11.41 -7.17 7.53
N ARG A 94 11.93 -5.96 7.45
CA ARG A 94 12.54 -5.31 8.62
C ARG A 94 12.53 -3.80 8.44
N MET A 95 12.31 -3.08 9.55
CA MET A 95 12.47 -1.63 9.59
C MET A 95 13.53 -1.28 10.61
N ASP A 96 14.44 -0.39 10.21
CA ASP A 96 15.45 0.13 11.11
C ASP A 96 15.18 1.62 11.30
N VAL A 97 14.76 2.00 12.49
CA VAL A 97 14.44 3.38 12.84
C VAL A 97 15.35 3.80 14.01
N ASP A 98 16.01 4.93 13.85
CA ASP A 98 16.76 5.50 14.97
C ASP A 98 15.76 6.20 15.88
N ASP A 99 15.50 5.61 17.04
CA ASP A 99 14.49 6.11 17.97
C ASP A 99 14.81 7.51 18.47
N THR A 100 16.11 7.81 18.67
CA THR A 100 16.52 9.14 19.12
C THR A 100 16.22 10.20 18.07
N MET A 101 16.55 9.89 16.81
CA MET A 101 16.29 10.82 15.72
C MET A 101 14.79 10.98 15.48
N LEU A 102 14.04 9.92 15.58
CA LEU A 102 12.59 9.98 15.42
C LEU A 102 11.95 10.87 16.50
N GLN A 103 12.43 10.73 17.74
CA GLN A 103 11.94 11.52 18.85
C GLN A 103 12.22 13.02 18.64
N GLU A 104 13.38 13.36 18.08
CA GLU A 104 13.74 14.75 17.79
C GLU A 104 12.81 15.37 16.73
N ILE A 105 12.30 14.57 15.81
CA ILE A 105 11.47 15.08 14.73
C ILE A 105 10.02 15.28 15.18
N ILE A 106 9.49 14.36 15.98
CA ILE A 106 8.06 14.37 16.32
C ILE A 106 7.75 15.02 17.66
N ASP A 107 8.77 15.31 18.46
CA ASP A 107 8.61 16.09 19.68
C ASP A 107 8.77 17.57 19.38
#